data_170e910b9806e7759dcf62197aff8ebe
#
_entry.id   170e910b9806e7759dcf62197aff8ebe
#
_cell.length_a   1.000
_cell.length_b   1.000
_cell.length_c   1.000
_cell.angle_alpha   90.00
_cell.angle_beta   90.00
_cell.angle_gamma   90.00
#
_symmetry.space_group_name_H-M   'P 1'
#
loop_
_entity.id
_entity.type
_entity.pdbx_description
1 polymer ?
#
loop_
_entity_poly.entity_id
_entity_poly.type
_entity_poly.pdbx_seq_one_letter_code
_entity_poly.pdbx_strand_id
1 'polypeptide(L)'
;MNVIVSNKYTEVLKTLDIEIIKSLEGEHDIDEIISTFDNFFFAKMILDVTAIKNYKDISNLQKLSISMDMDKIILLLDDSPETSTQTFVSQLVSMGIYNFTRNTEGIMYLLNNPNTYRDVAHLQQLNSGTVVTNRNENNKINNQPMPSINQVVVEQITRRVIGVKNVTEQSGATTLVYMMKKQLQKNYSVKAIEVDKRDFMYLNDKELISTTSEQLGNEIAKYSTAEVILIDINKSQIAESMCSDIIYLIEPSTIKLNKLMISNRKELEKLKGKKVVLMQSILSANDVAEFEYEAKVNIFFNMPPLDERKDNIEKLDEFLSKLGFSRQQVGKTNKKSGFLGLFD
;
A
#
# COMPACT_ATOMS: atom_id res chain seq x y z
N MET A 1 6.33 -27.59 13.26
CA MET A 1 7.58 -27.30 14.01
C MET A 1 7.70 -25.80 14.23
N ASN A 2 7.35 -25.30 15.43
CA ASN A 2 7.34 -23.87 15.76
C ASN A 2 8.31 -23.56 16.89
N VAL A 3 8.66 -22.28 17.03
CA VAL A 3 9.49 -21.79 18.14
C VAL A 3 8.74 -20.70 18.90
N ILE A 4 9.00 -20.56 20.19
CA ILE A 4 8.40 -19.51 21.04
C ILE A 4 9.52 -18.72 21.71
N VAL A 5 9.36 -17.40 21.69
CA VAL A 5 10.16 -16.47 22.49
C VAL A 5 9.17 -15.71 23.38
N SER A 6 9.26 -15.87 24.69
CA SER A 6 8.24 -15.38 25.61
C SER A 6 8.79 -14.84 26.93
N ASN A 7 8.09 -13.88 27.51
CA ASN A 7 8.37 -13.33 28.81
C ASN A 7 7.09 -13.25 29.67
N LYS A 8 6.33 -12.17 29.53
CA LYS A 8 5.11 -11.94 30.31
C LYS A 8 4.01 -12.97 30.02
N TYR A 9 3.93 -13.46 28.78
CA TYR A 9 2.87 -14.35 28.32
C TYR A 9 3.30 -15.83 28.24
N THR A 10 4.41 -16.23 28.88
CA THR A 10 4.95 -17.59 28.83
C THR A 10 3.92 -18.65 29.19
N GLU A 11 3.20 -18.49 30.31
CA GLU A 11 2.22 -19.49 30.75
C GLU A 11 1.03 -19.62 29.79
N VAL A 12 0.60 -18.51 29.20
CA VAL A 12 -0.49 -18.50 28.20
C VAL A 12 -0.03 -19.17 26.91
N LEU A 13 1.20 -18.90 26.46
CA LEU A 13 1.74 -19.48 25.24
C LEU A 13 2.03 -20.98 25.36
N LYS A 14 2.30 -21.50 26.58
CA LYS A 14 2.43 -22.93 26.84
C LYS A 14 1.11 -23.70 26.67
N THR A 15 -0.04 -23.03 26.72
CA THR A 15 -1.35 -23.67 26.53
C THR A 15 -1.74 -23.85 25.06
N LEU A 16 -0.95 -23.32 24.13
CA LEU A 16 -1.23 -23.48 22.70
C LEU A 16 -1.06 -24.92 22.26
N ASP A 17 -2.08 -25.45 21.57
CA ASP A 17 -2.03 -26.81 20.98
C ASP A 17 -1.26 -26.80 19.66
N ILE A 18 0.07 -26.57 19.75
CA ILE A 18 0.97 -26.54 18.62
C ILE A 18 2.30 -27.27 18.94
N GLU A 19 2.92 -27.86 17.93
CA GLU A 19 4.23 -28.48 18.09
C GLU A 19 5.32 -27.41 18.25
N ILE A 20 5.96 -27.38 19.42
CA ILE A 20 7.05 -26.46 19.76
C ILE A 20 8.34 -27.24 19.84
N ILE A 21 9.36 -26.83 19.06
CA ILE A 21 10.67 -27.49 19.01
C ILE A 21 11.75 -26.75 19.81
N LYS A 22 11.54 -25.45 20.09
CA LYS A 22 12.45 -24.65 20.91
C LYS A 22 11.70 -23.48 21.55
N SER A 23 12.00 -23.21 22.81
CA SER A 23 11.51 -22.05 23.55
C SER A 23 12.67 -21.25 24.11
N LEU A 24 12.53 -19.93 24.10
CA LEU A 24 13.41 -18.98 24.77
C LEU A 24 12.54 -18.16 25.74
N GLU A 25 12.79 -18.28 27.04
CA GLU A 25 11.99 -17.63 28.08
C GLU A 25 12.77 -16.50 28.76
N GLY A 26 12.09 -15.38 29.02
CA GLY A 26 12.66 -14.20 29.65
C GLY A 26 12.80 -13.00 28.71
N GLU A 27 13.45 -11.97 29.20
CA GLU A 27 13.72 -10.74 28.45
C GLU A 27 15.13 -10.79 27.87
N HIS A 28 15.27 -10.63 26.56
CA HIS A 28 16.51 -10.74 25.81
C HIS A 28 16.78 -9.50 24.98
N ASP A 29 18.03 -9.21 24.72
CA ASP A 29 18.41 -8.23 23.71
C ASP A 29 18.02 -8.74 22.32
N ILE A 30 17.59 -7.84 21.44
CA ILE A 30 17.13 -8.24 20.10
C ILE A 30 18.20 -8.99 19.31
N ASP A 31 19.47 -8.65 19.48
CA ASP A 31 20.59 -9.32 18.83
C ASP A 31 20.77 -10.75 19.31
N GLU A 32 20.47 -11.04 20.58
CA GLU A 32 20.49 -12.39 21.12
C GLU A 32 19.38 -13.25 20.51
N ILE A 33 18.16 -12.68 20.39
CA ILE A 33 17.06 -13.39 19.73
C ILE A 33 17.39 -13.69 18.26
N ILE A 34 17.88 -12.69 17.52
CA ILE A 34 18.27 -12.86 16.12
C ILE A 34 19.34 -13.94 16.00
N SER A 35 20.45 -13.85 16.75
CA SER A 35 21.55 -14.80 16.65
C SER A 35 21.16 -16.22 17.05
N THR A 36 20.20 -16.38 17.98
CA THR A 36 19.69 -17.67 18.42
C THR A 36 18.92 -18.42 17.33
N PHE A 37 18.25 -17.66 16.44
CA PHE A 37 17.33 -18.23 15.45
C PHE A 37 17.76 -17.98 13.99
N ASP A 38 18.78 -17.20 13.70
CA ASP A 38 19.27 -16.88 12.35
C ASP A 38 19.57 -18.14 11.52
N ASN A 39 20.25 -19.11 12.13
CA ASN A 39 20.57 -20.40 11.49
C ASN A 39 19.68 -21.56 11.96
N PHE A 40 18.55 -21.25 12.58
CA PHE A 40 17.65 -22.27 13.11
C PHE A 40 16.43 -22.46 12.19
N PHE A 41 16.23 -23.69 11.72
CA PHE A 41 15.10 -23.98 10.85
C PHE A 41 13.79 -24.14 11.65
N PHE A 42 12.81 -23.27 11.39
CA PHE A 42 11.48 -23.35 11.98
C PHE A 42 10.40 -22.93 10.96
N ALA A 43 9.17 -23.37 11.17
CA ALA A 43 8.05 -23.01 10.33
C ALA A 43 7.48 -21.63 10.73
N LYS A 44 7.19 -21.43 12.01
CA LYS A 44 6.73 -20.17 12.58
C LYS A 44 7.39 -19.89 13.93
N MET A 45 7.62 -18.61 14.21
CA MET A 45 8.06 -18.11 15.51
C MET A 45 6.92 -17.30 16.12
N ILE A 46 6.52 -17.64 17.34
CA ILE A 46 5.63 -16.81 18.15
C ILE A 46 6.51 -16.00 19.08
N LEU A 47 6.49 -14.67 18.89
CA LEU A 47 7.34 -13.74 19.63
C LEU A 47 6.46 -12.84 20.50
N ASP A 48 6.52 -13.05 21.82
CA ASP A 48 5.97 -12.10 22.79
C ASP A 48 6.81 -10.83 22.77
N VAL A 49 6.20 -9.69 22.45
CA VAL A 49 6.90 -8.40 22.36
C VAL A 49 7.64 -8.05 23.64
N THR A 50 7.12 -8.47 24.81
CA THR A 50 7.74 -8.20 26.12
C THR A 50 8.99 -9.04 26.38
N ALA A 51 9.29 -10.02 25.53
CA ALA A 51 10.54 -10.76 25.57
C ALA A 51 11.70 -9.99 24.91
N ILE A 52 11.39 -8.91 24.20
CA ILE A 52 12.42 -8.02 23.63
C ILE A 52 12.71 -6.91 24.62
N LYS A 53 13.95 -6.79 25.04
CA LYS A 53 14.39 -5.70 25.91
C LYS A 53 14.18 -4.34 25.24
N ASN A 54 13.58 -3.40 25.97
CA ASN A 54 13.21 -2.10 25.43
C ASN A 54 12.33 -2.18 24.17
N TYR A 55 11.36 -3.12 24.09
CA TYR A 55 10.48 -3.32 22.94
C TYR A 55 9.66 -2.07 22.54
N LYS A 56 9.51 -1.10 23.43
CA LYS A 56 8.88 0.20 23.16
C LYS A 56 9.74 1.08 22.25
N ASP A 57 11.04 0.83 22.18
CA ASP A 57 11.90 1.44 21.18
C ASP A 57 11.72 0.69 19.85
N ILE A 58 11.05 1.34 18.91
CA ILE A 58 10.72 0.80 17.62
C ILE A 58 11.95 0.35 16.81
N SER A 59 13.14 0.87 17.13
CA SER A 59 14.39 0.51 16.48
C SER A 59 14.74 -0.97 16.67
N ASN A 60 14.35 -1.59 17.80
CA ASN A 60 14.54 -3.02 18.02
C ASN A 60 13.68 -3.87 17.11
N LEU A 61 12.42 -3.48 16.89
CA LEU A 61 11.53 -4.16 15.95
C LEU A 61 11.95 -3.93 14.49
N GLN A 62 12.48 -2.75 14.17
CA GLN A 62 13.07 -2.47 12.87
C GLN A 62 14.29 -3.38 12.61
N LYS A 63 15.15 -3.57 13.60
CA LYS A 63 16.31 -4.46 13.52
C LYS A 63 15.87 -5.90 13.27
N LEU A 64 14.85 -6.36 13.99
CA LEU A 64 14.24 -7.67 13.79
C LEU A 64 13.72 -7.83 12.35
N SER A 65 12.99 -6.83 11.84
CA SER A 65 12.39 -6.88 10.50
C SER A 65 13.41 -6.89 9.36
N ILE A 66 14.59 -6.35 9.59
CA ILE A 66 15.71 -6.37 8.61
C ILE A 66 16.44 -7.71 8.62
N SER A 67 16.54 -8.34 9.81
CA SER A 67 17.40 -9.50 10.02
C SER A 67 16.67 -10.83 9.87
N MET A 68 15.35 -10.86 9.97
CA MET A 68 14.56 -12.09 9.95
C MET A 68 13.39 -12.02 8.96
N ASP A 69 12.94 -13.19 8.52
CA ASP A 69 11.79 -13.36 7.64
C ASP A 69 10.48 -13.10 8.42
N MET A 70 9.88 -11.92 8.24
CA MET A 70 8.67 -11.50 8.96
C MET A 70 7.43 -12.34 8.61
N ASP A 71 7.42 -13.02 7.49
CA ASP A 71 6.34 -13.95 7.15
C ASP A 71 6.30 -15.16 8.09
N LYS A 72 7.43 -15.48 8.72
CA LYS A 72 7.54 -16.57 9.70
C LYS A 72 7.27 -16.13 11.15
N ILE A 73 7.17 -14.84 11.42
CA ILE A 73 7.04 -14.33 12.78
C ILE A 73 5.60 -13.86 13.05
N ILE A 74 5.02 -14.35 14.15
CA ILE A 74 3.76 -13.86 14.71
C ILE A 74 4.10 -13.11 15.99
N LEU A 75 3.87 -11.79 15.99
CA LEU A 75 4.17 -10.92 17.13
C LEU A 75 2.97 -10.84 18.07
N LEU A 76 3.12 -11.27 19.31
CA LEU A 76 2.13 -11.09 20.37
C LEU A 76 2.39 -9.75 21.06
N LEU A 77 1.50 -8.79 20.87
CA LEU A 77 1.55 -7.48 21.50
C LEU A 77 0.96 -7.52 22.90
N ASP A 78 1.54 -6.73 23.81
CA ASP A 78 0.98 -6.51 25.13
C ASP A 78 -0.14 -5.45 25.12
N ASP A 79 -0.81 -5.28 26.28
CA ASP A 79 -1.89 -4.30 26.46
C ASP A 79 -1.37 -2.95 27.02
N SER A 80 -0.08 -2.65 26.82
CA SER A 80 0.46 -1.36 27.25
C SER A 80 -0.13 -0.21 26.43
N PRO A 81 -0.25 1.00 27.02
CA PRO A 81 -0.74 2.16 26.28
C PRO A 81 0.06 2.46 25.02
N GLU A 82 1.37 2.21 25.04
CA GLU A 82 2.28 2.49 23.92
C GLU A 82 2.04 1.57 22.74
N THR A 83 1.97 0.24 22.96
CA THR A 83 1.69 -0.74 21.89
C THR A 83 0.26 -0.67 21.40
N SER A 84 -0.65 -0.05 22.17
CA SER A 84 -2.05 0.15 21.80
C SER A 84 -2.26 1.40 20.95
N THR A 85 -1.24 2.21 20.74
CA THR A 85 -1.35 3.40 19.89
C THR A 85 -1.46 3.00 18.41
N GLN A 86 -2.28 3.73 17.68
CA GLN A 86 -2.36 3.58 16.23
C GLN A 86 -1.00 3.85 15.55
N THR A 87 -0.21 4.76 16.11
CA THR A 87 1.14 5.07 15.63
C THR A 87 2.06 3.84 15.71
N PHE A 88 2.05 3.12 16.82
CA PHE A 88 2.87 1.91 16.99
C PHE A 88 2.47 0.83 15.97
N VAL A 89 1.18 0.56 15.86
CA VAL A 89 0.65 -0.42 14.88
C VAL A 89 0.99 0.00 13.44
N SER A 90 0.85 1.27 13.13
CA SER A 90 1.23 1.81 11.81
C SER A 90 2.72 1.62 11.51
N GLN A 91 3.58 1.78 12.50
CA GLN A 91 5.02 1.53 12.37
C GLN A 91 5.32 0.05 12.13
N LEU A 92 4.64 -0.89 12.82
CA LEU A 92 4.76 -2.31 12.54
C LEU A 92 4.47 -2.63 11.07
N VAL A 93 3.34 -2.13 10.57
CA VAL A 93 2.95 -2.33 9.17
C VAL A 93 3.98 -1.74 8.20
N SER A 94 4.52 -0.55 8.51
CA SER A 94 5.54 0.09 7.65
C SER A 94 6.87 -0.67 7.60
N MET A 95 7.17 -1.48 8.62
CA MET A 95 8.35 -2.34 8.69
C MET A 95 8.13 -3.74 8.09
N GLY A 96 6.96 -4.00 7.50
CA GLY A 96 6.63 -5.31 6.95
C GLY A 96 6.19 -6.35 7.98
N ILE A 97 5.91 -5.93 9.22
CA ILE A 97 5.39 -6.81 10.26
C ILE A 97 3.88 -6.83 10.16
N TYR A 98 3.32 -7.85 9.52
CA TYR A 98 1.88 -7.96 9.26
C TYR A 98 1.17 -8.94 10.19
N ASN A 99 1.91 -9.93 10.70
CA ASN A 99 1.37 -10.96 11.58
C ASN A 99 1.52 -10.54 13.04
N PHE A 100 0.57 -9.81 13.57
CA PHE A 100 0.54 -9.43 14.98
C PHE A 100 -0.87 -9.57 15.57
N THR A 101 -0.94 -9.87 16.85
CA THR A 101 -2.19 -10.07 17.61
C THR A 101 -1.99 -9.74 19.07
N ARG A 102 -3.08 -9.73 19.87
CA ARG A 102 -3.05 -9.51 21.32
C ARG A 102 -3.53 -10.70 22.12
N ASN A 103 -3.98 -11.76 21.46
CA ASN A 103 -4.55 -12.94 22.13
C ASN A 103 -4.16 -14.24 21.44
N THR A 104 -4.38 -15.34 22.12
CA THR A 104 -4.08 -16.69 21.65
C THR A 104 -4.92 -17.14 20.46
N GLU A 105 -6.19 -16.72 20.40
CA GLU A 105 -7.05 -17.03 19.26
C GLU A 105 -6.51 -16.40 17.98
N GLY A 106 -6.01 -15.16 18.06
CA GLY A 106 -5.33 -14.50 16.95
C GLY A 106 -4.05 -15.23 16.53
N ILE A 107 -3.27 -15.76 17.46
CA ILE A 107 -2.08 -16.58 17.13
C ILE A 107 -2.52 -17.81 16.34
N MET A 108 -3.51 -18.56 16.84
CA MET A 108 -4.02 -19.78 16.18
C MET A 108 -4.58 -19.47 14.78
N TYR A 109 -5.24 -18.33 14.63
CA TYR A 109 -5.73 -17.88 13.34
C TYR A 109 -4.57 -17.59 12.38
N LEU A 110 -3.57 -16.81 12.80
CA LEU A 110 -2.42 -16.38 11.98
C LEU A 110 -1.46 -17.52 11.62
N LEU A 111 -1.40 -18.59 12.41
CA LEU A 111 -0.66 -19.80 12.08
C LEU A 111 -1.17 -20.45 10.79
N ASN A 112 -2.49 -20.40 10.56
CA ASN A 112 -3.13 -21.00 9.40
C ASN A 112 -3.46 -19.99 8.30
N ASN A 113 -3.61 -18.69 8.65
CA ASN A 113 -4.02 -17.60 7.77
C ASN A 113 -3.11 -16.39 7.99
N PRO A 114 -1.85 -16.43 7.52
CA PRO A 114 -0.94 -15.30 7.70
C PRO A 114 -1.47 -14.06 6.96
N ASN A 115 -1.40 -12.92 7.63
CA ASN A 115 -1.75 -11.65 7.04
C ASN A 115 -0.77 -11.24 5.95
N THR A 116 -1.31 -10.64 4.90
CA THR A 116 -0.57 -9.87 3.92
C THR A 116 -0.68 -8.38 4.23
N TYR A 117 0.11 -7.55 3.57
CA TYR A 117 -0.05 -6.09 3.68
C TYR A 117 -1.50 -5.63 3.47
N ARG A 118 -2.23 -6.27 2.56
CA ARG A 118 -3.64 -5.95 2.25
C ARG A 118 -4.54 -6.03 3.48
N ASP A 119 -4.30 -7.03 4.32
CA ASP A 119 -5.15 -7.31 5.48
C ASP A 119 -4.95 -6.26 6.58
N VAL A 120 -3.75 -5.69 6.68
CA VAL A 120 -3.35 -4.71 7.70
C VAL A 120 -3.14 -3.29 7.18
N ALA A 121 -3.26 -3.05 5.88
CA ALA A 121 -3.02 -1.74 5.26
C ALA A 121 -3.88 -0.62 5.88
N HIS A 122 -5.11 -0.94 6.30
CA HIS A 122 -6.01 0.00 6.97
C HIS A 122 -5.52 0.47 8.35
N LEU A 123 -4.56 -0.26 8.95
CA LEU A 123 -3.95 0.09 10.24
C LEU A 123 -2.76 1.04 10.09
N GLN A 124 -2.26 1.21 8.86
CA GLN A 124 -1.16 2.11 8.58
C GLN A 124 -1.67 3.56 8.59
N GLN A 125 -1.58 4.23 9.74
CA GLN A 125 -1.75 5.68 9.77
C GLN A 125 -0.53 6.35 9.16
N LEU A 126 -0.78 7.12 8.12
CA LEU A 126 0.20 8.08 7.63
C LEU A 126 0.36 9.15 8.72
N ASN A 127 1.53 9.19 9.34
CA ASN A 127 1.91 10.32 10.19
C ASN A 127 1.87 11.58 9.34
N SER A 128 0.73 12.28 9.36
CA SER A 128 0.69 13.67 8.95
C SER A 128 1.58 14.41 9.95
N GLY A 129 2.81 14.70 9.51
CA GLY A 129 3.80 15.36 10.35
C GLY A 129 3.27 16.69 10.83
N THR A 130 2.84 16.72 12.08
CA THR A 130 2.77 17.95 12.84
C THR A 130 4.21 18.38 13.09
N VAL A 131 4.72 19.26 12.25
CA VAL A 131 5.94 20.02 12.55
C VAL A 131 5.58 20.91 13.74
N VAL A 132 5.89 20.44 14.94
CA VAL A 132 5.89 21.29 16.13
C VAL A 132 7.10 22.20 16.02
N THR A 133 6.92 23.36 15.41
CA THR A 133 7.85 24.46 15.58
C THR A 133 7.73 24.95 17.02
N ASN A 134 8.65 24.49 17.88
CA ASN A 134 8.88 25.14 19.17
C ASN A 134 9.33 26.58 18.93
N ARG A 135 8.39 27.52 18.96
CA ARG A 135 8.70 28.91 19.28
C ARG A 135 8.39 29.12 20.74
N ASN A 136 9.46 29.20 21.53
CA ASN A 136 9.42 29.84 22.83
C ASN A 136 9.01 31.30 22.65
N GLU A 137 7.85 31.66 23.13
CA GLU A 137 7.58 33.03 23.55
C GLU A 137 6.71 33.03 24.81
N ASN A 138 7.32 33.50 25.90
CA ASN A 138 6.64 33.94 27.10
C ASN A 138 5.60 35.01 26.71
N ASN A 139 4.34 34.86 27.14
CA ASN A 139 3.61 35.97 27.78
C ASN A 139 2.19 35.57 28.24
N LYS A 140 2.04 35.82 29.56
CA LYS A 140 0.87 36.33 30.30
C LYS A 140 -0.55 35.79 29.98
N ILE A 141 -1.06 35.18 31.04
CA ILE A 141 -2.45 34.90 31.39
C ILE A 141 -3.36 36.12 31.17
N ASN A 142 -4.40 35.96 30.37
CA ASN A 142 -5.62 36.77 30.49
C ASN A 142 -6.84 35.90 30.22
N ASN A 143 -7.71 35.81 31.22
CA ASN A 143 -9.01 35.16 31.19
C ASN A 143 -9.97 35.93 30.30
N GLN A 144 -10.44 35.30 29.21
CA GLN A 144 -11.73 35.63 28.56
C GLN A 144 -12.37 34.38 27.98
N PRO A 145 -13.72 34.31 27.87
CA PRO A 145 -14.45 33.06 27.60
C PRO A 145 -14.27 32.55 26.19
N MET A 146 -14.11 31.23 26.07
CA MET A 146 -13.95 30.48 24.81
C MET A 146 -15.11 30.73 23.84
N PRO A 147 -14.82 31.08 22.57
CA PRO A 147 -15.75 30.84 21.49
C PRO A 147 -15.70 29.35 21.12
N SER A 148 -16.87 28.80 20.84
CA SER A 148 -17.08 27.43 20.38
C SER A 148 -16.11 27.06 19.25
N ILE A 149 -15.32 26.02 19.49
CA ILE A 149 -14.41 25.42 18.50
C ILE A 149 -15.30 24.82 17.40
N ASN A 150 -15.35 25.47 16.24
CA ASN A 150 -15.77 24.82 15.02
C ASN A 150 -14.86 23.61 14.82
N GLN A 151 -15.42 22.41 14.87
CA GLN A 151 -14.74 21.20 14.48
C GLN A 151 -14.29 21.36 13.02
N VAL A 152 -13.02 21.66 12.84
CA VAL A 152 -12.37 21.49 11.54
C VAL A 152 -12.35 19.98 11.33
N VAL A 153 -13.21 19.49 10.46
CA VAL A 153 -13.15 18.12 9.96
C VAL A 153 -11.83 18.02 9.19
N VAL A 154 -10.80 17.51 9.85
CA VAL A 154 -9.55 17.13 9.18
C VAL A 154 -9.91 15.90 8.35
N GLU A 155 -10.13 16.08 7.05
CA GLU A 155 -10.20 14.99 6.11
C GLU A 155 -8.88 14.20 6.22
N GLN A 156 -8.96 12.98 6.75
CA GLN A 156 -7.82 12.07 6.79
C GLN A 156 -7.51 11.68 5.35
N ILE A 157 -6.44 12.22 4.81
CA ILE A 157 -5.91 11.83 3.49
C ILE A 157 -5.36 10.41 3.65
N THR A 158 -6.17 9.42 3.31
CA THR A 158 -5.73 8.03 3.28
C THR A 158 -4.88 7.81 2.02
N ARG A 159 -3.58 7.53 2.22
CA ARG A 159 -2.66 7.18 1.13
C ARG A 159 -3.19 5.98 0.35
N ARG A 160 -3.19 6.07 -0.96
CA ARG A 160 -3.56 4.99 -1.85
C ARG A 160 -2.34 4.43 -2.57
N VAL A 161 -2.10 3.13 -2.43
CA VAL A 161 -1.06 2.41 -3.18
C VAL A 161 -1.76 1.60 -4.26
N ILE A 162 -1.65 2.03 -5.52
CA ILE A 162 -2.38 1.44 -6.64
C ILE A 162 -1.39 0.74 -7.57
N GLY A 163 -1.58 -0.56 -7.69
CA GLY A 163 -0.80 -1.38 -8.60
C GLY A 163 -1.44 -1.49 -9.99
N VAL A 164 -0.61 -1.56 -11.01
CA VAL A 164 -1.02 -1.85 -12.40
C VAL A 164 -0.28 -3.08 -12.88
N LYS A 165 -1.02 -4.09 -13.32
CA LYS A 165 -0.48 -5.39 -13.73
C LYS A 165 -0.96 -5.79 -15.11
N ASN A 166 -0.04 -6.16 -16.00
CA ASN A 166 -0.39 -6.76 -17.28
C ASN A 166 -0.85 -8.20 -17.08
N VAL A 167 -2.05 -8.53 -17.57
CA VAL A 167 -2.57 -9.89 -17.69
C VAL A 167 -2.17 -10.48 -19.05
N THR A 168 -2.45 -9.76 -20.12
CA THR A 168 -1.88 -10.08 -21.44
C THR A 168 -0.52 -9.38 -21.57
N GLU A 169 0.40 -9.98 -22.31
CA GLU A 169 1.74 -9.44 -22.48
C GLU A 169 1.72 -8.00 -23.04
N GLN A 170 2.52 -7.10 -22.46
CA GLN A 170 2.70 -5.74 -22.94
C GLN A 170 1.38 -4.98 -23.18
N SER A 171 0.43 -5.09 -22.24
CA SER A 171 -0.85 -4.37 -22.29
C SER A 171 -0.78 -2.91 -21.91
N GLY A 172 0.43 -2.37 -21.65
CA GLY A 172 0.65 -0.94 -21.44
C GLY A 172 0.65 -0.50 -19.97
N ALA A 173 1.03 -1.37 -19.02
CA ALA A 173 1.08 -0.99 -17.60
C ALA A 173 1.99 0.21 -17.35
N THR A 174 3.22 0.20 -17.89
CA THR A 174 4.18 1.29 -17.77
C THR A 174 3.62 2.62 -18.27
N THR A 175 3.02 2.60 -19.46
CA THR A 175 2.42 3.78 -20.09
C THR A 175 1.22 4.28 -19.28
N LEU A 176 0.35 3.38 -18.80
CA LEU A 176 -0.80 3.76 -17.99
C LEU A 176 -0.37 4.39 -16.66
N VAL A 177 0.60 3.81 -15.95
CA VAL A 177 1.17 4.36 -14.71
C VAL A 177 1.72 5.76 -14.94
N TYR A 178 2.47 5.95 -16.03
CA TYR A 178 3.01 7.27 -16.40
C TYR A 178 1.89 8.30 -16.67
N MET A 179 0.89 7.93 -17.48
CA MET A 179 -0.23 8.83 -17.78
C MET A 179 -1.06 9.14 -16.53
N MET A 180 -1.33 8.15 -15.67
CA MET A 180 -2.01 8.35 -14.40
C MET A 180 -1.23 9.31 -13.51
N LYS A 181 0.11 9.15 -13.39
CA LYS A 181 0.95 10.09 -12.65
C LYS A 181 0.80 11.51 -13.19
N LYS A 182 0.96 11.72 -14.50
CA LYS A 182 0.81 13.05 -15.14
C LYS A 182 -0.54 13.70 -14.85
N GLN A 183 -1.61 12.91 -14.87
CA GLN A 183 -2.96 13.42 -14.68
C GLN A 183 -3.23 13.73 -13.21
N LEU A 184 -2.89 12.80 -12.30
CA LEU A 184 -3.15 12.92 -10.87
C LEU A 184 -2.28 13.96 -10.18
N GLN A 185 -1.03 14.16 -10.60
CA GLN A 185 -0.12 15.13 -9.97
C GLN A 185 -0.61 16.59 -10.04
N LYS A 186 -1.65 16.88 -10.82
CA LYS A 186 -2.28 18.19 -10.87
C LYS A 186 -3.04 18.52 -9.58
N ASN A 187 -3.53 17.50 -8.88
CA ASN A 187 -4.40 17.63 -7.72
C ASN A 187 -3.91 16.85 -6.48
N TYR A 188 -2.95 15.95 -6.64
CA TYR A 188 -2.46 15.05 -5.61
C TYR A 188 -0.92 15.01 -5.58
N SER A 189 -0.34 14.72 -4.42
CA SER A 189 1.07 14.35 -4.32
C SER A 189 1.23 12.90 -4.78
N VAL A 190 1.81 12.69 -5.99
CA VAL A 190 1.87 11.37 -6.63
C VAL A 190 3.32 10.93 -6.82
N LYS A 191 3.59 9.64 -6.55
CA LYS A 191 4.83 8.98 -6.95
C LYS A 191 4.52 7.76 -7.81
N ALA A 192 5.39 7.47 -8.76
CA ALA A 192 5.27 6.29 -9.62
C ALA A 192 6.54 5.46 -9.53
N ILE A 193 6.37 4.16 -9.29
CA ILE A 193 7.44 3.19 -9.08
C ILE A 193 7.24 2.03 -10.06
N GLU A 194 8.28 1.62 -10.76
CA GLU A 194 8.31 0.36 -11.50
C GLU A 194 9.17 -0.69 -10.78
N VAL A 195 8.79 -1.96 -10.90
CA VAL A 195 9.41 -3.04 -10.16
C VAL A 195 10.07 -4.04 -11.11
N ASP A 196 11.32 -4.40 -10.80
CA ASP A 196 12.14 -5.41 -11.51
C ASP A 196 12.29 -5.14 -13.02
N LYS A 197 12.31 -3.86 -13.40
CA LYS A 197 12.57 -3.39 -14.76
C LYS A 197 13.05 -1.93 -14.76
N ARG A 198 13.38 -1.40 -15.93
CA ARG A 198 13.91 -0.03 -16.11
C ARG A 198 13.30 0.67 -17.33
N ASP A 199 12.01 0.49 -17.57
CA ASP A 199 11.33 1.13 -18.70
C ASP A 199 11.11 2.63 -18.47
N PHE A 200 11.03 3.06 -17.20
CA PHE A 200 10.86 4.47 -16.82
C PHE A 200 12.05 5.34 -17.26
N MET A 201 13.23 4.76 -17.46
CA MET A 201 14.39 5.50 -17.97
C MET A 201 14.17 6.09 -19.38
N TYR A 202 13.23 5.53 -20.16
CA TYR A 202 12.90 6.01 -21.51
C TYR A 202 11.82 7.10 -21.48
N LEU A 203 11.23 7.39 -20.32
CA LEU A 203 10.29 8.47 -20.13
C LEU A 203 11.04 9.70 -19.62
N ASN A 204 10.78 10.86 -20.19
CA ASN A 204 11.49 12.08 -19.83
C ASN A 204 10.92 12.71 -18.54
N ASP A 205 10.94 11.94 -17.44
CA ASP A 205 10.45 12.35 -16.12
C ASP A 205 11.38 11.82 -15.01
N LYS A 206 12.12 12.72 -14.37
CA LYS A 206 13.12 12.40 -13.34
C LYS A 206 12.52 11.96 -12.01
N GLU A 207 11.21 12.09 -11.83
CA GLU A 207 10.52 11.69 -10.60
C GLU A 207 9.98 10.25 -10.66
N LEU A 208 10.19 9.56 -11.77
CA LEU A 208 9.88 8.15 -11.93
C LEU A 208 10.97 7.30 -11.27
N ILE A 209 10.55 6.27 -10.56
CA ILE A 209 11.42 5.47 -9.70
C ILE A 209 11.46 4.04 -10.21
N SER A 210 12.66 3.49 -10.39
CA SER A 210 12.85 2.07 -10.69
C SER A 210 13.46 1.38 -9.48
N THR A 211 12.89 0.26 -9.04
CA THR A 211 13.34 -0.48 -7.86
C THR A 211 13.25 -1.99 -8.09
N THR A 212 13.79 -2.76 -7.14
CA THR A 212 13.58 -4.22 -7.10
C THR A 212 12.43 -4.59 -6.16
N SER A 213 11.92 -5.82 -6.30
CA SER A 213 10.88 -6.34 -5.42
C SER A 213 11.29 -6.27 -3.94
N GLU A 214 12.54 -6.59 -3.62
CA GLU A 214 13.06 -6.59 -2.25
C GLU A 214 13.16 -5.17 -1.65
N GLN A 215 13.42 -4.17 -2.50
CA GLN A 215 13.59 -2.78 -2.06
C GLN A 215 12.30 -1.96 -2.09
N LEU A 216 11.24 -2.50 -2.69
CA LEU A 216 9.98 -1.78 -2.91
C LEU A 216 9.39 -1.22 -1.61
N GLY A 217 9.40 -2.00 -0.52
CA GLY A 217 8.89 -1.55 0.78
C GLY A 217 9.62 -0.32 1.30
N ASN A 218 10.96 -0.29 1.17
CA ASN A 218 11.78 0.85 1.55
C ASN A 218 11.49 2.07 0.67
N GLU A 219 11.29 1.86 -0.64
CA GLU A 219 10.93 2.97 -1.54
C GLU A 219 9.56 3.55 -1.20
N ILE A 220 8.55 2.71 -0.96
CA ILE A 220 7.23 3.17 -0.52
C ILE A 220 7.31 3.96 0.79
N ALA A 221 8.15 3.53 1.74
CA ALA A 221 8.32 4.20 3.02
C ALA A 221 8.97 5.59 2.88
N LYS A 222 9.94 5.78 1.98
CA LYS A 222 10.57 7.08 1.69
C LYS A 222 9.55 8.16 1.27
N TYR A 223 8.48 7.75 0.61
CA TYR A 223 7.45 8.66 0.11
C TYR A 223 6.20 8.67 0.99
N SER A 224 6.40 8.69 2.30
CA SER A 224 5.32 8.70 3.31
C SER A 224 4.35 9.88 3.17
N THR A 225 4.76 10.98 2.58
CA THR A 225 3.95 12.18 2.34
C THR A 225 3.17 12.15 1.01
N ALA A 226 3.40 11.14 0.16
CA ALA A 226 2.64 11.02 -1.08
C ALA A 226 1.22 10.52 -0.80
N GLU A 227 0.22 11.19 -1.37
CA GLU A 227 -1.19 10.80 -1.28
C GLU A 227 -1.50 9.57 -2.14
N VAL A 228 -0.78 9.45 -3.26
CA VAL A 228 -0.95 8.35 -4.22
C VAL A 228 0.41 7.80 -4.60
N ILE A 229 0.57 6.48 -4.48
CA ILE A 229 1.71 5.76 -5.04
C ILE A 229 1.17 4.82 -6.11
N LEU A 230 1.66 4.99 -7.33
CA LEU A 230 1.35 4.13 -8.46
C LEU A 230 2.48 3.13 -8.66
N ILE A 231 2.16 1.85 -8.78
CA ILE A 231 3.16 0.80 -8.93
C ILE A 231 2.93 0.04 -10.25
N ASP A 232 3.92 0.06 -11.12
CA ASP A 232 3.99 -0.89 -12.22
C ASP A 232 4.51 -2.22 -11.69
N ILE A 233 3.59 -3.13 -11.40
CA ILE A 233 3.85 -4.38 -10.66
C ILE A 233 4.76 -5.33 -11.44
N ASN A 234 4.71 -5.28 -12.80
CA ASN A 234 5.36 -6.25 -13.66
C ASN A 234 4.89 -7.69 -13.29
N LYS A 235 5.79 -8.60 -12.88
CA LYS A 235 5.48 -9.97 -12.45
C LYS A 235 5.68 -10.19 -10.95
N SER A 236 5.94 -9.12 -10.19
CA SER A 236 6.28 -9.20 -8.77
C SER A 236 5.04 -9.51 -7.91
N GLN A 237 5.04 -10.66 -7.24
CA GLN A 237 4.01 -10.99 -6.26
C GLN A 237 4.14 -10.12 -4.99
N ILE A 238 5.37 -9.75 -4.62
CA ILE A 238 5.65 -8.85 -3.50
C ILE A 238 5.00 -7.49 -3.77
N ALA A 239 5.20 -6.92 -4.97
CA ALA A 239 4.58 -5.66 -5.34
C ALA A 239 3.04 -5.76 -5.36
N GLU A 240 2.49 -6.88 -5.81
CA GLU A 240 1.05 -7.13 -5.81
C GLU A 240 0.48 -7.11 -4.39
N SER A 241 1.17 -7.72 -3.42
CA SER A 241 0.74 -7.77 -2.02
C SER A 241 0.81 -6.41 -1.31
N MET A 242 1.67 -5.49 -1.77
CA MET A 242 1.83 -4.14 -1.19
C MET A 242 0.81 -3.12 -1.70
N CYS A 243 -0.01 -3.47 -2.67
CA CYS A 243 -1.00 -2.56 -3.24
C CYS A 243 -2.34 -2.64 -2.50
N SER A 244 -2.88 -1.49 -2.11
CA SER A 244 -4.25 -1.39 -1.56
C SER A 244 -5.33 -1.62 -2.63
N ASP A 245 -5.00 -1.40 -3.89
CA ASP A 245 -5.87 -1.59 -5.05
C ASP A 245 -5.05 -2.00 -6.27
N ILE A 246 -5.59 -2.86 -7.12
CA ILE A 246 -4.87 -3.36 -8.30
C ILE A 246 -5.74 -3.29 -9.54
N ILE A 247 -5.16 -2.75 -10.60
CA ILE A 247 -5.74 -2.65 -11.94
C ILE A 247 -5.10 -3.73 -12.82
N TYR A 248 -5.90 -4.62 -13.35
CA TYR A 248 -5.47 -5.71 -14.21
C TYR A 248 -5.74 -5.36 -15.67
N LEU A 249 -4.69 -5.33 -16.49
CA LEU A 249 -4.79 -4.89 -17.88
C LEU A 249 -4.88 -6.06 -18.85
N ILE A 250 -5.88 -6.03 -19.70
CA ILE A 250 -6.04 -6.95 -20.84
C ILE A 250 -6.08 -6.11 -22.11
N GLU A 251 -5.21 -6.39 -23.06
CA GLU A 251 -5.38 -5.92 -24.43
C GLU A 251 -6.15 -6.98 -25.21
N PRO A 252 -7.38 -6.67 -25.69
CA PRO A 252 -8.30 -7.67 -26.26
C PRO A 252 -7.97 -8.03 -27.72
N SER A 253 -6.68 -8.07 -28.09
CA SER A 253 -6.29 -8.55 -29.40
C SER A 253 -6.33 -10.08 -29.45
N THR A 254 -6.81 -10.65 -30.59
CA THR A 254 -6.95 -12.08 -30.76
C THR A 254 -5.67 -12.86 -30.46
N ILE A 255 -4.50 -12.32 -30.88
CA ILE A 255 -3.22 -13.01 -30.66
C ILE A 255 -2.88 -13.05 -29.17
N LYS A 256 -3.06 -11.93 -28.44
CA LYS A 256 -2.72 -11.86 -27.01
C LYS A 256 -3.67 -12.69 -26.16
N LEU A 257 -4.96 -12.68 -26.48
CA LEU A 257 -5.95 -13.52 -25.80
C LEU A 257 -5.68 -15.01 -26.04
N ASN A 258 -5.40 -15.42 -27.28
CA ASN A 258 -5.06 -16.80 -27.57
C ASN A 258 -3.78 -17.24 -26.87
N LYS A 259 -2.73 -16.41 -26.84
CA LYS A 259 -1.53 -16.69 -26.06
C LYS A 259 -1.85 -16.91 -24.58
N LEU A 260 -2.66 -16.03 -23.98
CA LEU A 260 -3.08 -16.16 -22.58
C LEU A 260 -3.83 -17.48 -22.36
N MET A 261 -4.79 -17.81 -23.20
CA MET A 261 -5.58 -19.04 -23.09
C MET A 261 -4.76 -20.31 -23.23
N ILE A 262 -3.73 -20.30 -24.08
CA ILE A 262 -2.81 -21.43 -24.28
C ILE A 262 -1.86 -21.56 -23.11
N SER A 263 -1.29 -20.44 -22.63
CA SER A 263 -0.28 -20.44 -21.57
C SER A 263 -0.87 -20.64 -20.18
N ASN A 264 -2.02 -20.03 -19.87
CA ASN A 264 -2.66 -20.09 -18.55
C ASN A 264 -4.17 -19.82 -18.62
N ARG A 265 -4.93 -20.85 -18.99
CA ARG A 265 -6.39 -20.76 -19.09
C ARG A 265 -7.08 -20.32 -17.79
N LYS A 266 -6.48 -20.63 -16.61
CA LYS A 266 -7.05 -20.27 -15.31
C LYS A 266 -6.78 -18.81 -14.92
N GLU A 267 -5.98 -18.07 -15.69
CA GLU A 267 -5.65 -16.68 -15.33
C GLU A 267 -6.89 -15.78 -15.37
N LEU A 268 -7.78 -15.96 -16.33
CA LEU A 268 -9.05 -15.22 -16.39
C LEU A 268 -9.96 -15.52 -15.19
N GLU A 269 -9.98 -16.77 -14.71
CA GLU A 269 -10.78 -17.13 -13.54
C GLU A 269 -10.34 -16.39 -12.27
N LYS A 270 -9.04 -16.12 -12.15
CA LYS A 270 -8.47 -15.35 -11.02
C LYS A 270 -8.86 -13.87 -11.03
N LEU A 271 -9.37 -13.37 -12.15
CA LEU A 271 -9.78 -11.98 -12.31
C LEU A 271 -11.21 -11.71 -11.85
N LYS A 272 -11.95 -12.73 -11.45
CA LYS A 272 -13.32 -12.58 -10.95
C LYS A 272 -13.34 -11.64 -9.74
N GLY A 273 -14.15 -10.58 -9.79
CA GLY A 273 -14.28 -9.56 -8.75
C GLY A 273 -13.12 -8.57 -8.69
N LYS A 274 -12.17 -8.62 -9.63
CA LYS A 274 -11.03 -7.70 -9.74
C LYS A 274 -11.35 -6.52 -10.67
N LYS A 275 -10.58 -5.43 -10.57
CA LYS A 275 -10.68 -4.28 -11.47
C LYS A 275 -9.95 -4.57 -12.78
N VAL A 276 -10.66 -5.12 -13.75
CA VAL A 276 -10.12 -5.43 -15.08
C VAL A 276 -10.37 -4.29 -16.04
N VAL A 277 -9.32 -3.84 -16.72
CA VAL A 277 -9.37 -2.78 -17.73
C VAL A 277 -8.96 -3.34 -19.08
N LEU A 278 -9.83 -3.17 -20.08
CA LEU A 278 -9.46 -3.43 -21.47
C LEU A 278 -8.62 -2.25 -21.96
N MET A 279 -7.40 -2.51 -22.39
CA MET A 279 -6.46 -1.47 -22.87
C MET A 279 -6.40 -1.43 -24.40
N GLN A 280 -6.24 -0.22 -24.94
CA GLN A 280 -6.19 0.02 -26.39
C GLN A 280 -7.38 -0.61 -27.14
N SER A 281 -8.52 -0.65 -26.48
CA SER A 281 -9.70 -1.34 -26.94
C SER A 281 -10.52 -0.48 -27.91
N ILE A 282 -10.85 -1.05 -29.05
CA ILE A 282 -11.80 -0.49 -30.02
C ILE A 282 -13.17 -1.20 -29.96
N LEU A 283 -13.35 -2.06 -28.96
CA LEU A 283 -14.58 -2.83 -28.79
C LEU A 283 -15.78 -1.92 -28.49
N SER A 284 -16.89 -2.21 -29.13
CA SER A 284 -18.18 -1.59 -28.80
C SER A 284 -18.71 -2.08 -27.45
N ALA A 285 -19.74 -1.43 -26.91
CA ALA A 285 -20.38 -1.88 -25.66
C ALA A 285 -20.92 -3.32 -25.76
N ASN A 286 -21.43 -3.73 -26.92
CA ASN A 286 -21.93 -5.08 -27.14
C ASN A 286 -20.77 -6.11 -27.15
N ASP A 287 -19.67 -5.78 -27.82
CA ASP A 287 -18.50 -6.67 -27.85
C ASP A 287 -17.88 -6.82 -26.45
N VAL A 288 -17.89 -5.75 -25.63
CA VAL A 288 -17.45 -5.83 -24.22
C VAL A 288 -18.36 -6.74 -23.42
N ALA A 289 -19.68 -6.64 -23.58
CA ALA A 289 -20.63 -7.51 -22.89
C ALA A 289 -20.47 -8.98 -23.29
N GLU A 290 -20.21 -9.26 -24.58
CA GLU A 290 -19.89 -10.60 -25.07
C GLU A 290 -18.58 -11.13 -24.46
N PHE A 291 -17.54 -10.30 -24.43
CA PHE A 291 -16.27 -10.63 -23.77
C PHE A 291 -16.46 -10.94 -22.27
N GLU A 292 -17.25 -10.13 -21.53
CA GLU A 292 -17.56 -10.38 -20.13
C GLU A 292 -18.25 -11.72 -19.91
N TYR A 293 -19.19 -12.04 -20.77
CA TYR A 293 -19.93 -13.30 -20.72
C TYR A 293 -19.03 -14.52 -20.99
N GLU A 294 -18.19 -14.46 -22.02
CA GLU A 294 -17.28 -15.55 -22.39
C GLU A 294 -16.14 -15.73 -21.38
N ALA A 295 -15.52 -14.63 -20.97
CA ALA A 295 -14.40 -14.63 -20.02
C ALA A 295 -14.85 -14.83 -18.57
N LYS A 296 -16.14 -14.67 -18.24
CA LYS A 296 -16.73 -14.67 -16.89
C LYS A 296 -16.07 -13.65 -15.95
N VAL A 297 -15.71 -12.49 -16.51
CA VAL A 297 -15.00 -11.40 -15.84
C VAL A 297 -15.74 -10.11 -16.11
N ASN A 298 -15.98 -9.30 -15.06
CA ASN A 298 -16.58 -7.98 -15.24
C ASN A 298 -15.49 -6.97 -15.64
N ILE A 299 -15.76 -6.17 -16.66
CA ILE A 299 -14.86 -5.13 -17.13
C ILE A 299 -15.10 -3.84 -16.34
N PHE A 300 -14.10 -3.45 -15.55
CA PHE A 300 -14.13 -2.21 -14.80
C PHE A 300 -14.12 -1.00 -15.73
N PHE A 301 -13.31 -1.01 -16.78
CA PHE A 301 -13.24 0.09 -17.76
C PHE A 301 -12.78 -0.38 -19.13
N ASN A 302 -13.39 0.18 -20.17
CA ASN A 302 -12.98 -0.03 -21.55
C ASN A 302 -12.18 1.20 -22.01
N MET A 303 -10.84 1.06 -22.08
CA MET A 303 -9.89 2.13 -22.37
C MET A 303 -9.52 2.11 -23.85
N PRO A 304 -9.92 3.13 -24.62
CA PRO A 304 -9.50 3.25 -26.01
C PRO A 304 -8.01 3.56 -26.11
N PRO A 305 -7.41 3.52 -27.33
CA PRO A 305 -6.07 4.03 -27.55
C PRO A 305 -5.94 5.46 -27.06
N LEU A 306 -4.93 5.72 -26.22
CA LEU A 306 -4.64 7.04 -25.68
C LEU A 306 -3.30 7.55 -26.23
N ASP A 307 -3.17 8.88 -26.34
CA ASP A 307 -1.93 9.55 -26.68
C ASP A 307 -1.24 10.03 -25.39
N GLU A 308 -0.18 9.31 -24.99
CA GLU A 308 0.58 9.60 -23.75
C GLU A 308 1.30 10.95 -23.75
N ARG A 309 1.44 11.61 -24.92
CA ARG A 309 2.05 12.94 -25.04
C ARG A 309 1.11 14.06 -24.59
N LYS A 310 -0.20 13.80 -24.58
CA LYS A 310 -1.21 14.78 -24.14
C LYS A 310 -1.17 14.96 -22.62
N ASP A 311 -1.35 16.21 -22.17
CA ASP A 311 -1.38 16.52 -20.75
C ASP A 311 -2.79 16.39 -20.13
N ASN A 312 -3.83 16.43 -20.96
CA ASN A 312 -5.24 16.30 -20.53
C ASN A 312 -5.91 15.25 -21.42
N ILE A 313 -6.30 14.14 -20.82
CA ILE A 313 -6.95 13.04 -21.53
C ILE A 313 -8.29 12.79 -20.83
N GLU A 314 -9.38 13.23 -21.46
CA GLU A 314 -10.74 13.16 -20.90
C GLU A 314 -11.12 11.71 -20.52
N LYS A 315 -10.78 10.76 -21.37
CA LYS A 315 -11.07 9.35 -21.10
C LYS A 315 -10.31 8.78 -19.92
N LEU A 316 -9.11 9.28 -19.68
CA LEU A 316 -8.33 8.97 -18.48
C LEU A 316 -8.95 9.61 -17.23
N ASP A 317 -9.51 10.82 -17.34
CA ASP A 317 -10.25 11.47 -16.24
C ASP A 317 -11.51 10.69 -15.84
N GLU A 318 -12.25 10.17 -16.82
CA GLU A 318 -13.41 9.30 -16.55
C GLU A 318 -12.97 8.03 -15.77
N PHE A 319 -11.88 7.43 -16.21
CA PHE A 319 -11.31 6.26 -15.55
C PHE A 319 -10.87 6.56 -14.11
N LEU A 320 -10.12 7.65 -13.91
CA LEU A 320 -9.67 8.10 -12.59
C LEU A 320 -10.86 8.44 -11.68
N SER A 321 -11.90 9.07 -12.21
CA SER A 321 -13.14 9.33 -11.47
C SER A 321 -13.83 8.04 -11.03
N LYS A 322 -13.85 7.02 -11.89
CA LYS A 322 -14.38 5.69 -11.56
C LYS A 322 -13.53 4.96 -10.51
N LEU A 323 -12.24 5.26 -10.45
CA LEU A 323 -11.34 4.81 -9.36
C LEU A 323 -11.53 5.60 -8.06
N GLY A 324 -12.39 6.62 -8.03
CA GLY A 324 -12.68 7.42 -6.84
C GLY A 324 -11.77 8.64 -6.66
N PHE A 325 -11.09 9.11 -7.71
CA PHE A 325 -10.39 10.39 -7.70
C PHE A 325 -11.35 11.50 -8.13
N SER A 326 -11.55 12.50 -7.27
CA SER A 326 -12.41 13.65 -7.59
C SER A 326 -11.64 14.70 -8.41
N ARG A 327 -12.32 15.29 -9.41
CA ARG A 327 -11.82 16.53 -10.02
C ARG A 327 -12.02 17.66 -9.01
N GLN A 328 -10.93 18.25 -8.51
CA GLN A 328 -11.06 19.59 -7.95
C GLN A 328 -11.39 20.53 -9.11
N GLN A 329 -12.58 21.12 -9.08
CA GLN A 329 -12.87 22.24 -9.96
C GLN A 329 -11.91 23.36 -9.57
N VAL A 330 -10.88 23.58 -10.36
CA VAL A 330 -10.10 24.82 -10.30
C VAL A 330 -11.13 25.91 -10.58
N GLY A 331 -11.51 26.64 -9.54
CA GLY A 331 -12.44 27.73 -9.64
C GLY A 331 -11.92 28.69 -10.74
N LYS A 332 -12.67 28.81 -11.81
CA LYS A 332 -12.48 29.89 -12.76
C LYS A 332 -12.62 31.16 -11.94
N THR A 333 -11.51 31.75 -11.52
CA THR A 333 -11.48 33.14 -11.11
C THR A 333 -11.94 33.93 -12.34
N ASN A 334 -13.23 34.30 -12.37
CA ASN A 334 -13.71 35.29 -13.25
C ASN A 334 -12.93 36.58 -12.92
N LYS A 335 -11.84 36.82 -13.65
CA LYS A 335 -11.35 38.17 -13.82
C LYS A 335 -12.48 38.92 -14.55
N LYS A 336 -13.31 39.60 -13.76
CA LYS A 336 -14.11 40.71 -14.28
C LYS A 336 -13.11 41.72 -14.83
N SER A 337 -12.88 41.70 -16.12
CA SER A 337 -12.31 42.84 -16.82
C SER A 337 -13.30 43.96 -16.67
N GLY A 338 -13.03 44.89 -15.77
CA GLY A 338 -13.74 46.15 -15.67
C GLY A 338 -13.52 46.92 -16.96
N PHE A 339 -14.51 46.95 -17.78
CA PHE A 339 -14.63 47.84 -18.94
C PHE A 339 -15.08 49.19 -18.39
N LEU A 340 -14.10 50.01 -17.97
CA LEU A 340 -14.33 51.44 -17.70
C LEU A 340 -13.00 52.18 -17.89
N GLY A 341 -12.88 52.88 -19.02
CA GLY A 341 -11.72 53.69 -19.33
C GLY A 341 -11.79 54.27 -20.73
N LEU A 342 -12.92 54.89 -21.07
CA LEU A 342 -13.04 55.79 -22.22
C LEU A 342 -13.99 56.90 -21.78
N PHE A 343 -13.39 58.04 -21.42
CA PHE A 343 -13.81 59.43 -21.46
C PHE A 343 -12.96 60.19 -20.44
N ASP A 344 -11.87 60.77 -20.93
CA ASP A 344 -11.46 62.18 -21.04
C ASP A 344 -10.03 62.24 -21.63
#